data_0aebae001fe6f1a7dc6bbe4c83a9704b
#
_entry.id   0aebae001fe6f1a7dc6bbe4c83a9704b
#
_cell.length_a   1.000
_cell.length_b   1.000
_cell.length_c   1.000
_cell.angle_alpha   90.00
_cell.angle_beta   90.00
_cell.angle_gamma   90.00
#
_symmetry.space_group_name_H-M   'P 1'
#
loop_
_entity.id
_entity.type
_entity.pdbx_description
1 polymer ?
#
loop_
_entity_poly.entity_id
_entity_poly.type
_entity_poly.pdbx_seq_one_letter_code
_entity_poly.pdbx_strand_id
1 'polypeptide(L)'
;MSIQHLISIDREAKLSIDTGRLKITFQNAGETHFIAACDIAVLILANPCISLSLSVYQELAKNGAVIITTGEKYMPCAMSVPVGVNIDGSRRPFLQAKQLHSEAAGQCWAQLLSSKVSGQALVASAFAPELAERLKLIAKHIEPGDKECREAQAAQLYWPEFFKSLDNPIDFRDKQGATDPVNIALNYG
;
A
#
# COMPACT_ATOMS: atom_id res chain seq x y z
N MET A 1 -11.38 15.72 -15.43
CA MET A 1 -10.50 14.69 -14.84
C MET A 1 -10.94 13.38 -15.45
N SER A 2 -10.12 12.73 -16.27
CA SER A 2 -10.39 11.35 -16.69
C SER A 2 -10.26 10.42 -15.50
N ILE A 3 -11.18 9.47 -15.39
CA ILE A 3 -11.12 8.43 -14.35
C ILE A 3 -9.94 7.53 -14.73
N GLN A 4 -8.91 7.52 -13.91
CA GLN A 4 -7.77 6.63 -14.10
C GLN A 4 -8.02 5.30 -13.39
N HIS A 5 -7.85 4.20 -14.11
CA HIS A 5 -8.10 2.85 -13.62
C HIS A 5 -6.82 2.18 -13.12
N LEU A 6 -6.97 1.40 -12.05
CA LEU A 6 -6.02 0.37 -11.65
C LEU A 6 -6.53 -0.96 -12.22
N ILE A 7 -5.71 -1.64 -13.01
CA ILE A 7 -6.03 -2.90 -13.67
C ILE A 7 -5.12 -3.98 -13.15
N SER A 8 -5.68 -5.06 -12.61
CA SER A 8 -4.93 -6.24 -12.19
C SER A 8 -5.27 -7.42 -13.09
N ILE A 9 -4.24 -8.11 -13.59
CA ILE A 9 -4.39 -9.31 -14.42
C ILE A 9 -3.75 -10.47 -13.66
N ASP A 10 -4.60 -11.37 -13.17
CA ASP A 10 -4.24 -12.53 -12.34
C ASP A 10 -4.32 -13.87 -13.10
N ARG A 11 -4.76 -13.85 -14.36
CA ARG A 11 -4.89 -15.01 -15.25
C ARG A 11 -3.90 -14.94 -16.38
N GLU A 12 -3.61 -16.10 -16.98
CA GLU A 12 -2.81 -16.19 -18.21
C GLU A 12 -3.40 -15.35 -19.32
N ALA A 13 -2.61 -14.40 -19.84
CA ALA A 13 -3.06 -13.45 -20.84
C ALA A 13 -1.95 -13.01 -21.78
N LYS A 14 -2.33 -12.62 -22.99
CA LYS A 14 -1.47 -11.94 -23.94
C LYS A 14 -1.90 -10.48 -24.05
N LEU A 15 -0.94 -9.57 -23.83
CA LEU A 15 -1.14 -8.13 -23.90
C LEU A 15 -0.48 -7.54 -25.14
N SER A 16 -1.22 -6.69 -25.83
CA SER A 16 -0.73 -5.95 -27.00
C SER A 16 -1.42 -4.59 -27.09
N ILE A 17 -0.93 -3.72 -27.96
CA ILE A 17 -1.60 -2.44 -28.27
C ILE A 17 -2.34 -2.55 -29.59
N ASP A 18 -3.57 -2.11 -29.58
CA ASP A 18 -4.41 -1.96 -30.74
C ASP A 18 -5.06 -0.55 -30.76
N THR A 19 -4.61 0.29 -31.69
CA THR A 19 -5.15 1.65 -31.91
C THR A 19 -5.20 2.49 -30.61
N GLY A 20 -4.07 2.53 -29.85
CA GLY A 20 -3.97 3.30 -28.60
C GLY A 20 -4.71 2.66 -27.40
N ARG A 21 -5.21 1.45 -27.56
CA ARG A 21 -5.90 0.70 -26.50
C ARG A 21 -5.07 -0.51 -26.08
N LEU A 22 -5.03 -0.81 -24.80
CA LEU A 22 -4.53 -2.07 -24.27
C LEU A 22 -5.52 -3.18 -24.66
N LYS A 23 -5.06 -4.13 -25.45
CA LYS A 23 -5.78 -5.36 -25.79
C LYS A 23 -5.30 -6.46 -24.87
N ILE A 24 -6.21 -7.04 -24.11
CA ILE A 24 -5.98 -8.16 -23.19
C ILE A 24 -6.70 -9.38 -23.76
N THR A 25 -5.97 -10.43 -24.12
CA THR A 25 -6.53 -11.68 -24.62
C THR A 25 -6.24 -12.79 -23.62
N PHE A 26 -7.26 -13.33 -22.96
CA PHE A 26 -7.16 -14.44 -22.02
C PHE A 26 -7.11 -15.77 -22.78
N GLN A 27 -6.06 -16.57 -22.53
CA GLN A 27 -5.80 -17.79 -23.33
C GLN A 27 -6.83 -18.89 -23.09
N ASN A 28 -7.33 -19.03 -21.86
CA ASN A 28 -8.22 -20.11 -21.47
C ASN A 28 -9.70 -19.88 -21.79
N ALA A 29 -10.12 -18.64 -22.05
CA ALA A 29 -11.52 -18.27 -22.26
C ALA A 29 -11.79 -17.70 -23.66
N GLY A 30 -10.75 -17.41 -24.48
CA GLY A 30 -10.89 -16.72 -25.76
C GLY A 30 -11.44 -15.28 -25.62
N GLU A 31 -11.58 -14.80 -24.41
CA GLU A 31 -12.09 -13.46 -24.10
C GLU A 31 -11.04 -12.40 -24.46
N THR A 32 -11.50 -11.33 -25.10
CA THR A 32 -10.65 -10.18 -25.42
C THR A 32 -11.29 -8.91 -24.90
N HIS A 33 -10.50 -8.14 -24.12
CA HIS A 33 -10.91 -6.84 -23.58
C HIS A 33 -10.03 -5.74 -24.16
N PHE A 34 -10.62 -4.55 -24.29
CA PHE A 34 -9.94 -3.35 -24.77
C PHE A 34 -10.14 -2.23 -23.77
N ILE A 35 -9.06 -1.59 -23.37
CA ILE A 35 -9.06 -0.47 -22.43
C ILE A 35 -8.21 0.65 -23.02
N ALA A 36 -8.71 1.88 -23.06
CA ALA A 36 -7.94 3.01 -23.55
C ALA A 36 -6.68 3.20 -22.69
N ALA A 37 -5.51 3.30 -23.31
CA ALA A 37 -4.25 3.41 -22.56
C ALA A 37 -4.18 4.69 -21.70
N CYS A 38 -4.87 5.76 -22.11
CA CYS A 38 -4.96 7.02 -21.36
C CYS A 38 -5.79 6.93 -20.08
N ASP A 39 -6.64 5.89 -19.95
CA ASP A 39 -7.46 5.69 -18.76
C ASP A 39 -6.79 4.77 -17.72
N ILE A 40 -5.59 4.25 -18.01
CA ILE A 40 -4.84 3.37 -17.13
C ILE A 40 -3.83 4.17 -16.32
N ALA A 41 -3.96 4.15 -14.99
CA ALA A 41 -2.94 4.68 -14.08
C ALA A 41 -1.92 3.62 -13.70
N VAL A 42 -2.39 2.40 -13.39
CA VAL A 42 -1.55 1.29 -12.93
C VAL A 42 -2.00 0.00 -13.60
N LEU A 43 -1.06 -0.74 -14.16
CA LEU A 43 -1.25 -2.10 -14.65
C LEU A 43 -0.48 -3.07 -13.76
N ILE A 44 -1.18 -3.99 -13.09
CA ILE A 44 -0.59 -5.03 -12.25
C ILE A 44 -0.58 -6.36 -13.02
N LEU A 45 0.61 -6.93 -13.19
CA LEU A 45 0.83 -8.23 -13.80
C LEU A 45 1.01 -9.27 -12.69
N ALA A 46 -0.09 -9.95 -12.34
CA ALA A 46 -0.14 -10.83 -11.18
C ALA A 46 -0.09 -12.34 -11.53
N ASN A 47 0.24 -12.66 -12.77
CA ASN A 47 0.39 -14.07 -13.22
C ASN A 47 1.71 -14.24 -14.00
N PRO A 48 2.51 -15.27 -13.72
CA PRO A 48 3.80 -15.50 -14.39
C PRO A 48 3.66 -15.86 -15.88
N CYS A 49 2.49 -16.35 -16.32
CA CYS A 49 2.23 -16.73 -17.72
C CYS A 49 1.69 -15.56 -18.56
N ILE A 50 1.77 -14.32 -18.07
CA ILE A 50 1.42 -13.15 -18.87
C ILE A 50 2.55 -12.87 -19.88
N SER A 51 2.19 -12.73 -21.15
CA SER A 51 3.08 -12.27 -22.20
C SER A 51 2.66 -10.90 -22.70
N LEU A 52 3.62 -10.01 -22.94
CA LEU A 52 3.34 -8.66 -23.45
C LEU A 52 4.41 -8.21 -24.46
N SER A 53 3.97 -7.39 -25.42
CA SER A 53 4.85 -6.76 -26.38
C SER A 53 5.47 -5.49 -25.81
N LEU A 54 6.66 -5.09 -26.28
CA LEU A 54 7.31 -3.84 -25.87
C LEU A 54 6.43 -2.61 -26.15
N SER A 55 5.56 -2.66 -27.16
CA SER A 55 4.59 -1.59 -27.45
C SER A 55 3.64 -1.28 -26.28
N VAL A 56 3.35 -2.28 -25.42
CA VAL A 56 2.54 -2.06 -24.20
C VAL A 56 3.27 -1.12 -23.25
N TYR A 57 4.56 -1.38 -22.98
CA TYR A 57 5.38 -0.50 -22.15
C TYR A 57 5.46 0.90 -22.72
N GLN A 58 5.71 1.01 -24.04
CA GLN A 58 5.84 2.31 -24.71
C GLN A 58 4.54 3.12 -24.65
N GLU A 59 3.40 2.49 -24.94
CA GLU A 59 2.12 3.20 -24.97
C GLU A 59 1.64 3.59 -23.57
N LEU A 60 1.77 2.70 -22.59
CA LEU A 60 1.45 3.01 -21.19
C LEU A 60 2.38 4.08 -20.62
N ALA A 61 3.67 4.04 -20.93
CA ALA A 61 4.62 5.05 -20.50
C ALA A 61 4.29 6.45 -21.07
N LYS A 62 3.89 6.56 -22.35
CA LYS A 62 3.43 7.83 -22.95
C LYS A 62 2.27 8.45 -22.19
N ASN A 63 1.38 7.61 -21.65
CA ASN A 63 0.20 8.03 -20.88
C ASN A 63 0.48 8.17 -19.38
N GLY A 64 1.71 7.97 -18.92
CA GLY A 64 2.10 8.13 -17.52
C GLY A 64 1.72 6.94 -16.62
N ALA A 65 1.27 5.84 -17.19
CA ALA A 65 0.88 4.64 -16.44
C ALA A 65 2.10 3.89 -15.89
N VAL A 66 1.96 3.31 -14.71
CA VAL A 66 2.97 2.48 -14.05
C VAL A 66 2.62 1.00 -14.27
N ILE A 67 3.62 0.15 -14.54
CA ILE A 67 3.44 -1.29 -14.61
C ILE A 67 4.11 -1.93 -13.40
N ILE A 68 3.37 -2.74 -12.65
CA ILE A 68 3.86 -3.48 -11.47
C ILE A 68 3.81 -4.97 -11.79
N THR A 69 4.90 -5.67 -11.53
CA THR A 69 4.96 -7.13 -11.65
C THR A 69 4.99 -7.72 -10.24
N THR A 70 4.18 -8.74 -9.99
CA THR A 70 4.18 -9.46 -8.74
C THR A 70 4.99 -10.75 -8.84
N GLY A 71 5.64 -11.12 -7.74
CA GLY A 71 6.30 -12.41 -7.56
C GLY A 71 5.42 -13.36 -6.73
N GLU A 72 6.08 -14.21 -5.94
CA GLU A 72 5.40 -15.14 -5.04
C GLU A 72 4.46 -14.42 -4.07
N LYS A 73 3.33 -15.05 -3.75
CA LYS A 73 2.31 -14.52 -2.83
C LYS A 73 1.76 -13.14 -3.24
N TYR A 74 1.75 -12.85 -4.54
CA TYR A 74 1.29 -11.55 -5.08
C TYR A 74 2.07 -10.33 -4.58
N MET A 75 3.26 -10.52 -4.00
CA MET A 75 4.10 -9.42 -3.54
C MET A 75 4.74 -8.71 -4.74
N PRO A 76 4.69 -7.36 -4.80
CA PRO A 76 5.38 -6.61 -5.85
C PRO A 76 6.88 -6.92 -5.87
N CYS A 77 7.42 -7.30 -7.03
CA CYS A 77 8.83 -7.62 -7.18
C CYS A 77 9.56 -6.71 -8.18
N ALA A 78 8.82 -6.08 -9.10
CA ALA A 78 9.38 -5.12 -10.04
C ALA A 78 8.37 -4.05 -10.41
N MET A 79 8.87 -2.88 -10.80
CA MET A 79 8.04 -1.75 -11.23
C MET A 79 8.70 -1.03 -12.41
N SER A 80 7.91 -0.80 -13.47
CA SER A 80 8.30 0.04 -14.60
C SER A 80 7.59 1.39 -14.49
N VAL A 81 8.38 2.45 -14.35
CA VAL A 81 7.89 3.83 -14.19
C VAL A 81 8.24 4.63 -15.45
N PRO A 82 7.32 5.42 -16.01
CA PRO A 82 7.60 6.30 -17.15
C PRO A 82 8.75 7.26 -16.86
N VAL A 83 9.67 7.37 -17.79
CA VAL A 83 10.77 8.35 -17.71
C VAL A 83 10.37 9.62 -18.45
N GLY A 84 10.41 10.78 -17.78
CA GLY A 84 10.26 12.09 -18.41
C GLY A 84 8.82 12.58 -18.65
N VAL A 85 7.79 11.79 -18.29
CA VAL A 85 6.38 12.21 -18.46
C VAL A 85 5.95 13.23 -17.39
N ASN A 86 6.67 13.31 -16.28
CA ASN A 86 6.44 14.30 -15.24
C ASN A 86 7.76 14.89 -14.76
N ILE A 87 8.06 16.13 -15.14
CA ILE A 87 9.19 16.90 -14.59
C ILE A 87 9.07 17.00 -13.06
N ASP A 88 7.84 17.09 -12.55
CA ASP A 88 7.56 17.03 -11.10
C ASP A 88 7.80 15.64 -10.49
N GLY A 89 7.70 14.57 -11.25
CA GLY A 89 7.94 13.19 -10.80
C GLY A 89 9.37 12.92 -10.38
N SER A 90 10.36 13.54 -11.01
CA SER A 90 11.78 13.45 -10.59
C SER A 90 12.12 14.44 -9.48
N ARG A 91 11.46 15.59 -9.42
CA ARG A 91 11.68 16.62 -8.40
C ARG A 91 11.14 16.21 -7.03
N ARG A 92 9.97 15.56 -6.99
CA ARG A 92 9.35 15.11 -5.72
C ARG A 92 10.22 14.14 -4.92
N PRO A 93 10.72 13.01 -5.47
CA PRO A 93 11.61 12.10 -4.75
C PRO A 93 12.88 12.80 -4.24
N PHE A 94 13.46 13.71 -5.04
CA PHE A 94 14.61 14.49 -4.62
C PHE A 94 14.30 15.41 -3.44
N LEU A 95 13.17 16.12 -3.48
CA LEU A 95 12.71 16.97 -2.38
C LEU A 95 12.36 16.14 -1.14
N GLN A 96 11.72 14.98 -1.32
CA GLN A 96 11.44 14.06 -0.23
C GLN A 96 12.72 13.55 0.43
N ALA A 97 13.70 13.10 -0.38
CA ALA A 97 15.00 12.65 0.13
C ALA A 97 15.74 13.78 0.88
N LYS A 98 15.69 15.02 0.38
CA LYS A 98 16.29 16.19 1.03
C LYS A 98 15.61 16.50 2.37
N GLN A 99 14.29 16.27 2.47
CA GLN A 99 13.52 16.56 3.68
C GLN A 99 13.54 15.43 4.71
N LEU A 100 14.01 14.23 4.35
CA LEU A 100 13.90 13.01 5.16
C LEU A 100 14.48 13.15 6.57
N HIS A 101 15.53 13.96 6.71
CA HIS A 101 16.22 14.23 7.99
C HIS A 101 15.97 15.64 8.53
N SER A 102 14.98 16.35 7.99
CA SER A 102 14.63 17.69 8.47
C SER A 102 13.87 17.63 9.80
N GLU A 103 13.93 18.69 10.57
CA GLU A 103 13.13 18.85 11.78
C GLU A 103 11.63 18.77 11.47
N ALA A 104 11.19 19.37 10.36
CA ALA A 104 9.81 19.31 9.90
C ALA A 104 9.35 17.86 9.64
N ALA A 105 10.18 17.01 9.04
CA ALA A 105 9.86 15.60 8.86
C ALA A 105 9.71 14.88 10.21
N GLY A 106 10.60 15.17 11.17
CA GLY A 106 10.49 14.64 12.52
C GLY A 106 9.18 15.06 13.23
N GLN A 107 8.79 16.32 13.08
CA GLN A 107 7.52 16.84 13.62
C GLN A 107 6.30 16.17 12.95
N CYS A 108 6.29 16.07 11.63
CA CYS A 108 5.22 15.37 10.90
C CYS A 108 5.12 13.89 11.33
N TRP A 109 6.25 13.23 11.51
CA TRP A 109 6.29 11.86 11.98
C TRP A 109 5.70 11.72 13.38
N ALA A 110 6.08 12.59 14.32
CA ALA A 110 5.52 12.61 15.67
C ALA A 110 4.00 12.83 15.67
N GLN A 111 3.50 13.75 14.85
CA GLN A 111 2.05 13.99 14.72
C GLN A 111 1.32 12.75 14.19
N LEU A 112 1.88 12.07 13.19
CA LEU A 112 1.31 10.85 12.62
C LEU A 112 1.24 9.74 13.66
N LEU A 113 2.32 9.51 14.41
CA LEU A 113 2.38 8.50 15.46
C LEU A 113 1.44 8.85 16.62
N SER A 114 1.39 10.11 17.04
CA SER A 114 0.46 10.58 18.08
C SER A 114 -0.99 10.35 17.66
N SER A 115 -1.35 10.66 16.42
CA SER A 115 -2.68 10.38 15.87
C SER A 115 -3.01 8.89 15.84
N LYS A 116 -2.05 8.05 15.45
CA LYS A 116 -2.19 6.59 15.46
C LYS A 116 -2.46 6.06 16.86
N VAL A 117 -1.65 6.44 17.85
CA VAL A 117 -1.81 5.99 19.25
C VAL A 117 -3.10 6.53 19.86
N SER A 118 -3.50 7.77 19.52
CA SER A 118 -4.79 8.32 19.94
C SER A 118 -5.98 7.55 19.37
N GLY A 119 -5.89 7.11 18.11
CA GLY A 119 -6.88 6.21 17.50
C GLY A 119 -6.96 4.86 18.22
N GLN A 120 -5.82 4.26 18.58
CA GLN A 120 -5.78 3.05 19.40
C GLN A 120 -6.41 3.28 20.79
N ALA A 121 -6.16 4.42 21.43
CA ALA A 121 -6.78 4.78 22.68
C ALA A 121 -8.30 4.91 22.57
N LEU A 122 -8.79 5.49 21.47
CA LEU A 122 -10.22 5.58 21.22
C LEU A 122 -10.86 4.19 21.09
N VAL A 123 -10.27 3.29 20.34
CA VAL A 123 -10.75 1.93 20.20
C VAL A 123 -10.67 1.18 21.54
N ALA A 124 -9.56 1.30 22.27
CA ALA A 124 -9.36 0.66 23.57
C ALA A 124 -10.38 1.12 24.62
N SER A 125 -10.93 2.33 24.50
CA SER A 125 -11.93 2.83 25.44
C SER A 125 -13.21 1.98 25.52
N ALA A 126 -13.50 1.20 24.47
CA ALA A 126 -14.65 0.31 24.41
C ALA A 126 -14.47 -1.00 25.20
N PHE A 127 -13.24 -1.47 25.40
CA PHE A 127 -12.96 -2.76 26.05
C PHE A 127 -11.95 -2.70 27.22
N ALA A 128 -11.09 -1.68 27.27
CA ALA A 128 -10.07 -1.51 28.30
C ALA A 128 -9.85 -0.01 28.62
N PRO A 129 -10.76 0.63 29.39
CA PRO A 129 -10.70 2.08 29.67
C PRO A 129 -9.38 2.54 30.33
N GLU A 130 -8.81 1.75 31.23
CA GLU A 130 -7.53 2.07 31.87
C GLU A 130 -6.37 2.08 30.87
N LEU A 131 -6.36 1.12 29.93
CA LEU A 131 -5.41 1.11 28.82
C LEU A 131 -5.58 2.34 27.93
N ALA A 132 -6.83 2.75 27.65
CA ALA A 132 -7.10 3.93 26.84
C ALA A 132 -6.47 5.19 27.44
N GLU A 133 -6.57 5.40 28.75
CA GLU A 133 -5.93 6.54 29.41
C GLU A 133 -4.39 6.49 29.34
N ARG A 134 -3.81 5.30 29.50
CA ARG A 134 -2.35 5.12 29.35
C ARG A 134 -1.90 5.44 27.92
N LEU A 135 -2.63 4.98 26.90
CA LEU A 135 -2.32 5.26 25.50
C LEU A 135 -2.45 6.77 25.19
N LYS A 136 -3.45 7.46 25.74
CA LYS A 136 -3.57 8.93 25.61
C LYS A 136 -2.36 9.66 26.19
N LEU A 137 -1.84 9.19 27.31
CA LEU A 137 -0.61 9.77 27.89
C LEU A 137 0.60 9.51 27.01
N ILE A 138 0.77 8.30 26.48
CA ILE A 138 1.86 7.99 25.54
C ILE A 138 1.76 8.89 24.32
N ALA A 139 0.57 9.03 23.70
CA ALA A 139 0.36 9.85 22.52
C ALA A 139 0.80 11.32 22.72
N LYS A 140 0.58 11.88 23.91
CA LYS A 140 0.96 13.27 24.25
C LYS A 140 2.47 13.49 24.36
N HIS A 141 3.25 12.41 24.62
CA HIS A 141 4.67 12.48 24.87
C HIS A 141 5.50 11.93 23.70
N ILE A 142 4.91 11.76 22.52
CA ILE A 142 5.65 11.41 21.32
C ILE A 142 6.37 12.65 20.80
N GLU A 143 7.70 12.64 20.86
CA GLU A 143 8.56 13.69 20.38
C GLU A 143 8.99 13.51 18.92
N PRO A 144 9.50 14.57 18.25
CA PRO A 144 10.02 14.47 16.89
C PRO A 144 11.03 13.34 16.73
N GLY A 145 10.75 12.43 15.78
CA GLY A 145 11.59 11.27 15.50
C GLY A 145 11.37 10.06 16.41
N ASP A 146 10.48 10.16 17.41
CA ASP A 146 10.12 9.07 18.35
C ASP A 146 11.34 8.29 18.90
N LYS A 147 12.35 9.01 19.36
CA LYS A 147 13.63 8.43 19.86
C LYS A 147 13.43 7.45 21.00
N GLU A 148 12.40 7.63 21.80
CA GLU A 148 12.07 6.76 22.93
C GLU A 148 11.19 5.58 22.54
N CYS A 149 10.90 5.40 21.24
CA CYS A 149 10.06 4.31 20.71
C CYS A 149 8.68 4.23 21.39
N ARG A 150 8.05 5.37 21.64
CA ARG A 150 6.73 5.48 22.30
C ARG A 150 5.65 4.75 21.54
N GLU A 151 5.70 4.79 20.20
CA GLU A 151 4.77 4.02 19.37
C GLU A 151 4.90 2.52 19.61
N ALA A 152 6.11 1.99 19.70
CA ALA A 152 6.34 0.58 20.00
C ALA A 152 5.84 0.19 21.40
N GLN A 153 6.02 1.06 22.39
CA GLN A 153 5.48 0.86 23.75
C GLN A 153 3.94 0.82 23.72
N ALA A 154 3.30 1.74 22.99
CA ALA A 154 1.85 1.74 22.82
C ALA A 154 1.36 0.46 22.13
N ALA A 155 2.05 0.00 21.08
CA ALA A 155 1.71 -1.23 20.36
C ALA A 155 1.81 -2.47 21.25
N GLN A 156 2.84 -2.57 22.10
CA GLN A 156 3.02 -3.67 23.06
C GLN A 156 1.88 -3.74 24.09
N LEU A 157 1.33 -2.59 24.49
CA LEU A 157 0.21 -2.55 25.41
C LEU A 157 -1.13 -2.81 24.71
N TYR A 158 -1.31 -2.27 23.50
CA TYR A 158 -2.58 -2.29 22.78
C TYR A 158 -2.93 -3.68 22.23
N TRP A 159 -2.02 -4.30 21.48
CA TRP A 159 -2.35 -5.51 20.72
C TRP A 159 -2.79 -6.69 21.59
N PRO A 160 -2.14 -7.02 22.72
CA PRO A 160 -2.61 -8.11 23.56
C PRO A 160 -4.03 -7.91 24.09
N GLU A 161 -4.36 -6.69 24.51
CA GLU A 161 -5.70 -6.40 25.05
C GLU A 161 -6.75 -6.34 23.93
N PHE A 162 -6.40 -5.83 22.75
CA PHE A 162 -7.25 -5.85 21.57
C PHE A 162 -7.61 -7.29 21.18
N PHE A 163 -6.63 -8.19 21.08
CA PHE A 163 -6.89 -9.57 20.68
C PHE A 163 -7.70 -10.34 21.72
N LYS A 164 -7.52 -10.07 23.02
CA LYS A 164 -8.35 -10.65 24.07
C LYS A 164 -9.81 -10.18 24.01
N SER A 165 -10.06 -8.99 23.49
CA SER A 165 -11.41 -8.42 23.38
C SER A 165 -12.24 -8.99 22.23
N LEU A 166 -11.65 -9.79 21.35
CA LEU A 166 -12.35 -10.42 20.23
C LEU A 166 -13.14 -11.65 20.68
N ASP A 167 -14.26 -11.93 20.00
CA ASP A 167 -15.08 -13.14 20.25
C ASP A 167 -14.28 -14.44 20.07
N ASN A 168 -13.31 -14.44 19.14
CA ASN A 168 -12.33 -15.50 18.95
C ASN A 168 -10.93 -14.94 19.22
N PRO A 169 -10.42 -15.00 20.45
CA PRO A 169 -9.14 -14.44 20.81
C PRO A 169 -7.98 -15.00 19.99
N ILE A 170 -7.03 -14.14 19.67
CA ILE A 170 -5.82 -14.45 18.93
C ILE A 170 -4.63 -14.13 19.82
N ASP A 171 -3.60 -14.98 19.82
CA ASP A 171 -2.50 -14.85 20.76
C ASP A 171 -1.56 -13.68 20.43
N PHE A 172 -1.38 -13.34 19.15
CA PHE A 172 -0.41 -12.31 18.74
C PHE A 172 -0.71 -11.65 17.39
N ARG A 173 -0.11 -10.47 17.19
CA ARG A 173 -0.11 -9.74 15.93
C ARG A 173 0.90 -10.35 14.96
N ASP A 174 0.43 -11.04 13.92
CA ASP A 174 1.26 -11.54 12.82
C ASP A 174 1.25 -10.54 11.64
N LYS A 175 2.42 -9.97 11.35
CA LYS A 175 2.62 -9.01 10.24
C LYS A 175 2.95 -9.68 8.91
N GLN A 176 3.34 -10.95 8.93
CA GLN A 176 3.79 -11.67 7.73
C GLN A 176 3.31 -13.13 7.75
N GLY A 177 2.57 -13.51 6.70
CA GLY A 177 2.13 -14.90 6.55
C GLY A 177 0.95 -15.30 7.41
N ALA A 178 0.21 -14.35 7.95
CA ALA A 178 -0.98 -14.61 8.74
C ALA A 178 -1.96 -15.52 8.01
N THR A 179 -2.50 -16.50 8.74
CA THR A 179 -3.51 -17.44 8.25
C THR A 179 -4.88 -17.21 8.88
N ASP A 180 -4.94 -16.46 9.99
CA ASP A 180 -6.19 -16.12 10.65
C ASP A 180 -6.84 -14.87 10.00
N PRO A 181 -8.20 -14.81 9.97
CA PRO A 181 -8.91 -13.72 9.28
C PRO A 181 -8.62 -12.34 9.84
N VAL A 182 -8.37 -12.22 11.14
CA VAL A 182 -8.16 -10.91 11.79
C VAL A 182 -6.80 -10.32 11.40
N ASN A 183 -5.72 -11.11 11.50
CA ASN A 183 -4.41 -10.65 11.07
C ASN A 183 -4.35 -10.42 9.55
N ILE A 184 -5.07 -11.23 8.75
CA ILE A 184 -5.23 -10.96 7.31
C ILE A 184 -5.89 -9.60 7.10
N ALA A 185 -7.03 -9.32 7.74
CA ALA A 185 -7.69 -8.02 7.62
C ALA A 185 -6.80 -6.85 8.06
N LEU A 186 -6.07 -7.00 9.17
CA LEU A 186 -5.14 -5.98 9.66
C LEU A 186 -3.91 -5.76 8.76
N ASN A 187 -3.56 -6.73 7.92
CA ASN A 187 -2.42 -6.62 7.00
C ASN A 187 -2.80 -5.99 5.66
N TYR A 188 -4.05 -6.16 5.21
CA TYR A 188 -4.51 -5.80 3.86
C TYR A 188 -5.70 -4.82 3.85
N GLY A 189 -6.25 -4.46 5.01
CA GLY A 189 -7.39 -3.54 5.20
C GLY A 189 -7.00 -2.08 5.37
#